data_2ba3389b30208a3f62d1938bd34daeb2
#
_entry.id   2ba3389b30208a3f62d1938bd34daeb2
#
_cell.length_a   1.000
_cell.length_b   1.000
_cell.length_c   1.000
_cell.angle_alpha   90.00
_cell.angle_beta   90.00
_cell.angle_gamma   90.00
#
_symmetry.space_group_name_H-M   'P 1'
#
loop_
_entity.id
_entity.type
_entity.pdbx_description
1 polymer ?
#
loop_
_entity_poly.entity_id
_entity_poly.type
_entity_poly.pdbx_seq_one_letter_code
_entity_poly.pdbx_strand_id
1 'polypeptide(L)'
;MKTALTFFLLTMVTMGMKAQELKQVSYKDGTQQLNGLITSNANKKGPAVLILPAWKGIDNEAKQAALQLEKEGYIVFIADIYGEGNIPTDNTAASKIASHYKADYKAYQQRIAAALKQLKEAGADPEKIAVIGYCFGGTGALETARAGFPVAGVVSIHGGLSKSADRTNAAINVKVLVEHPAADKSVSKEDYDGLVKELNEGKADWQIITYANSGHTFTNPESPEYNPVMAKRAWEHTLLFLKEVLN
;
A
#
# COMPACT_ATOMS: atom_id res chain seq x y z
N MET A 1 53.58 31.89 -39.73
CA MET A 1 52.17 31.51 -39.46
C MET A 1 52.16 30.55 -38.30
N LYS A 2 51.66 30.99 -37.09
CA LYS A 2 51.60 30.17 -35.91
C LYS A 2 50.10 29.82 -35.71
N THR A 3 49.74 28.58 -35.94
CA THR A 3 48.38 28.03 -35.71
C THR A 3 48.20 27.70 -34.22
N ALA A 4 47.34 28.46 -33.57
CA ALA A 4 46.95 28.19 -32.19
C ALA A 4 45.85 27.10 -32.18
N LEU A 5 46.12 25.98 -31.54
CA LEU A 5 45.18 24.88 -31.34
C LEU A 5 44.42 25.11 -30.02
N THR A 6 43.15 25.50 -30.12
CA THR A 6 42.30 25.73 -28.95
C THR A 6 41.71 24.39 -28.50
N PHE A 7 42.14 23.89 -27.35
CA PHE A 7 41.54 22.71 -26.69
C PHE A 7 40.25 23.11 -25.99
N PHE A 8 39.12 22.57 -26.46
CA PHE A 8 37.83 22.68 -25.80
C PHE A 8 37.73 21.58 -24.75
N LEU A 9 37.85 21.95 -23.49
CA LEU A 9 37.67 21.02 -22.35
C LEU A 9 36.19 20.80 -22.10
N LEU A 10 35.64 19.66 -22.55
CA LEU A 10 34.26 19.25 -22.31
C LEU A 10 34.15 18.69 -20.88
N THR A 11 33.68 19.50 -19.93
CA THR A 11 33.40 19.07 -18.57
C THR A 11 32.12 18.21 -18.58
N MET A 12 32.28 16.88 -18.49
CA MET A 12 31.16 15.96 -18.18
C MET A 12 30.71 16.20 -16.74
N VAL A 13 29.54 16.84 -16.59
CA VAL A 13 28.83 16.88 -15.32
C VAL A 13 28.19 15.50 -15.14
N THR A 14 28.81 14.64 -14.37
CA THR A 14 28.18 13.40 -13.89
C THR A 14 27.14 13.78 -12.87
N MET A 15 25.87 13.87 -13.27
CA MET A 15 24.76 13.85 -12.33
C MET A 15 24.77 12.50 -11.63
N GLY A 16 25.30 12.46 -10.43
CA GLY A 16 25.22 11.28 -9.56
C GLY A 16 23.74 10.96 -9.29
N MET A 17 23.23 9.92 -9.94
CA MET A 17 21.93 9.35 -9.55
C MET A 17 22.08 8.86 -8.11
N LYS A 18 21.49 9.56 -7.13
CA LYS A 18 21.35 9.03 -5.79
C LYS A 18 20.57 7.73 -5.90
N ALA A 19 21.14 6.64 -5.42
CA ALA A 19 20.42 5.38 -5.30
C ALA A 19 19.15 5.62 -4.45
N GLN A 20 18.02 5.11 -4.92
CA GLN A 20 16.78 5.16 -4.16
C GLN A 20 16.95 4.28 -2.92
N GLU A 21 16.73 4.83 -1.75
CA GLU A 21 16.89 4.16 -0.47
C GLU A 21 15.66 4.39 0.39
N LEU A 22 15.20 3.31 1.02
CA LEU A 22 14.15 3.38 2.05
C LEU A 22 14.82 3.62 3.41
N LYS A 23 14.35 4.63 4.12
CA LYS A 23 14.85 4.98 5.46
C LYS A 23 13.88 4.48 6.51
N GLN A 24 14.42 3.89 7.57
CA GLN A 24 13.62 3.51 8.73
C GLN A 24 13.14 4.76 9.47
N VAL A 25 11.87 4.75 9.85
CA VAL A 25 11.24 5.78 10.66
C VAL A 25 10.54 5.12 11.83
N SER A 26 10.90 5.54 13.03
CA SER A 26 10.28 5.07 14.26
C SER A 26 9.15 6.01 14.66
N TYR A 27 7.99 5.43 14.99
CA TYR A 27 6.80 6.14 15.43
C TYR A 27 6.04 5.33 16.48
N LYS A 28 4.94 5.82 17.01
CA LYS A 28 4.24 5.16 18.10
C LYS A 28 2.74 5.11 17.90
N ASP A 29 2.14 4.03 18.40
CA ASP A 29 0.72 3.94 18.71
C ASP A 29 0.58 3.65 20.21
N GLY A 30 0.16 4.65 20.99
CA GLY A 30 0.21 4.59 22.46
C GLY A 30 1.63 4.30 22.95
N THR A 31 1.81 3.20 23.66
CA THR A 31 3.12 2.75 24.18
C THR A 31 3.87 1.83 23.20
N GLN A 32 3.20 1.33 22.16
CA GLN A 32 3.84 0.43 21.18
C GLN A 32 4.74 1.21 20.23
N GLN A 33 6.01 0.83 20.18
CA GLN A 33 6.98 1.32 19.19
C GLN A 33 6.76 0.60 17.86
N LEU A 34 6.71 1.40 16.78
CA LEU A 34 6.52 0.95 15.40
C LEU A 34 7.70 1.42 14.55
N ASN A 35 8.13 0.60 13.59
CA ASN A 35 9.29 0.88 12.74
C ASN A 35 8.92 0.71 11.26
N GLY A 36 8.44 1.79 10.63
CA GLY A 36 8.11 1.83 9.20
C GLY A 36 9.30 2.18 8.33
N LEU A 37 9.08 2.18 7.01
CA LEU A 37 10.06 2.62 6.02
C LEU A 37 9.50 3.75 5.19
N ILE A 38 10.34 4.77 4.87
CA ILE A 38 9.96 5.91 4.05
C ILE A 38 10.93 6.11 2.89
N THR A 39 10.43 6.61 1.78
CA THR A 39 11.22 6.97 0.60
C THR A 39 12.09 8.21 0.83
N SER A 40 13.14 8.35 0.02
CA SER A 40 14.16 9.40 0.16
C SER A 40 13.64 10.81 -0.14
N ASN A 41 12.52 10.92 -0.86
CA ASN A 41 11.87 12.18 -1.22
C ASN A 41 10.94 12.74 -0.13
N ALA A 42 10.87 12.15 1.05
CA ALA A 42 10.18 12.69 2.22
C ALA A 42 10.59 14.15 2.50
N ASN A 43 9.69 14.92 3.13
CA ASN A 43 9.82 16.37 3.40
C ASN A 43 9.72 17.30 2.18
N LYS A 44 9.40 16.78 1.00
CA LYS A 44 9.21 17.57 -0.23
C LYS A 44 7.76 17.96 -0.48
N LYS A 45 6.91 18.07 0.48
CA LYS A 45 5.48 18.33 0.32
C LYS A 45 4.90 17.85 -1.04
N GLY A 46 3.98 16.91 -0.99
CA GLY A 46 3.42 16.37 -2.23
C GLY A 46 2.45 15.22 -2.02
N PRO A 47 1.94 14.66 -3.11
CA PRO A 47 1.06 13.50 -3.05
C PRO A 47 1.79 12.29 -2.45
N ALA A 48 1.06 11.48 -1.70
CA ALA A 48 1.67 10.43 -0.90
C ALA A 48 0.87 9.13 -0.92
N VAL A 49 1.57 8.03 -0.72
CA VAL A 49 0.98 6.70 -0.65
C VAL A 49 1.43 6.01 0.64
N LEU A 50 0.45 5.55 1.43
CA LEU A 50 0.68 4.62 2.52
C LEU A 50 0.59 3.20 1.98
N ILE A 51 1.62 2.38 2.18
CA ILE A 51 1.60 0.96 1.87
C ILE A 51 1.35 0.16 3.16
N LEU A 52 0.32 -0.67 3.14
CA LEU A 52 0.04 -1.66 4.17
C LEU A 52 0.59 -3.02 3.70
N PRO A 53 1.59 -3.58 4.41
CA PRO A 53 2.27 -4.78 3.96
C PRO A 53 1.44 -6.05 4.19
N ALA A 54 1.90 -7.15 3.59
CA ALA A 54 1.32 -8.47 3.77
C ALA A 54 1.48 -9.00 5.22
N TRP A 55 0.93 -10.17 5.49
CA TRP A 55 0.78 -10.77 6.82
C TRP A 55 2.08 -11.08 7.59
N LYS A 56 3.23 -11.06 6.93
CA LYS A 56 4.54 -11.22 7.58
C LYS A 56 5.20 -9.90 7.99
N GLY A 57 4.53 -8.77 7.76
CA GLY A 57 5.10 -7.43 7.95
C GLY A 57 5.77 -6.91 6.69
N ILE A 58 6.69 -5.97 6.84
CA ILE A 58 7.35 -5.29 5.71
C ILE A 58 8.23 -6.29 4.94
N ASP A 59 7.83 -6.60 3.71
CA ASP A 59 8.48 -7.55 2.80
C ASP A 59 9.09 -6.87 1.56
N ASN A 60 9.64 -7.69 0.65
CA ASN A 60 10.26 -7.19 -0.58
C ASN A 60 9.22 -6.65 -1.57
N GLU A 61 8.01 -7.19 -1.62
CA GLU A 61 6.93 -6.70 -2.47
C GLU A 61 6.58 -5.26 -2.11
N ALA A 62 6.34 -4.98 -0.84
CA ALA A 62 6.06 -3.63 -0.35
C ALA A 62 7.23 -2.66 -0.59
N LYS A 63 8.48 -3.11 -0.39
CA LYS A 63 9.68 -2.29 -0.63
C LYS A 63 9.85 -1.93 -2.11
N GLN A 64 9.68 -2.89 -3.02
CA GLN A 64 9.77 -2.65 -4.46
C GLN A 64 8.64 -1.72 -4.93
N ALA A 65 7.43 -1.91 -4.46
CA ALA A 65 6.31 -1.00 -4.74
C ALA A 65 6.62 0.44 -4.28
N ALA A 66 7.16 0.62 -3.07
CA ALA A 66 7.53 1.93 -2.57
C ALA A 66 8.58 2.63 -3.44
N LEU A 67 9.62 1.92 -3.86
CA LEU A 67 10.65 2.46 -4.74
C LEU A 67 10.14 2.79 -6.15
N GLN A 68 9.19 2.00 -6.66
CA GLN A 68 8.54 2.31 -7.94
C GLN A 68 7.64 3.54 -7.84
N LEU A 69 6.85 3.68 -6.77
CA LEU A 69 6.00 4.84 -6.53
C LEU A 69 6.82 6.12 -6.28
N GLU A 70 7.99 6.02 -5.66
CA GLU A 70 8.93 7.15 -5.54
C GLU A 70 9.37 7.67 -6.92
N LYS A 71 9.57 6.78 -7.92
CA LYS A 71 9.90 7.19 -9.31
C LYS A 71 8.76 7.95 -9.97
N GLU A 72 7.52 7.60 -9.63
CA GLU A 72 6.32 8.32 -10.07
C GLU A 72 6.13 9.67 -9.34
N GLY A 73 6.98 9.99 -8.37
CA GLY A 73 6.98 11.26 -7.64
C GLY A 73 6.24 11.25 -6.31
N TYR A 74 5.68 10.13 -5.88
CA TYR A 74 4.97 10.01 -4.61
C TYR A 74 5.93 9.92 -3.42
N ILE A 75 5.56 10.53 -2.30
CA ILE A 75 6.14 10.21 -0.98
C ILE A 75 5.50 8.92 -0.52
N VAL A 76 6.31 7.90 -0.18
CA VAL A 76 5.76 6.59 0.19
C VAL A 76 6.22 6.19 1.59
N PHE A 77 5.27 5.75 2.40
CA PHE A 77 5.52 5.19 3.71
C PHE A 77 4.98 3.76 3.79
N ILE A 78 5.82 2.81 4.17
CA ILE A 78 5.40 1.44 4.44
C ILE A 78 5.17 1.31 5.94
N ALA A 79 3.94 0.99 6.33
CA ALA A 79 3.55 0.89 7.73
C ALA A 79 4.11 -0.37 8.40
N ASP A 80 4.54 -0.23 9.65
CA ASP A 80 4.64 -1.34 10.59
C ASP A 80 3.32 -1.46 11.35
N ILE A 81 2.61 -2.57 11.17
CA ILE A 81 1.33 -2.81 11.85
C ILE A 81 1.52 -3.52 13.18
N TYR A 82 2.54 -4.36 13.28
CA TYR A 82 2.72 -5.24 14.43
C TYR A 82 3.52 -4.60 15.57
N GLY A 83 4.55 -3.85 15.22
CA GLY A 83 5.41 -3.16 16.17
C GLY A 83 6.60 -3.98 16.64
N GLU A 84 7.52 -3.28 17.27
CA GLU A 84 8.73 -3.85 17.80
C GLU A 84 8.43 -4.98 18.80
N GLY A 85 9.13 -6.10 18.64
CA GLY A 85 8.93 -7.31 19.42
C GLY A 85 7.80 -8.23 18.95
N ASN A 86 6.98 -7.79 17.98
CA ASN A 86 5.81 -8.55 17.51
C ASN A 86 5.90 -8.97 16.04
N ILE A 87 7.01 -8.66 15.36
CA ILE A 87 7.19 -9.08 13.96
C ILE A 87 7.30 -10.61 13.91
N PRO A 88 6.41 -11.29 13.15
CA PRO A 88 6.37 -12.75 13.14
C PRO A 88 7.61 -13.34 12.47
N THR A 89 8.14 -14.41 13.05
CA THR A 89 9.33 -15.13 12.56
C THR A 89 8.99 -16.37 11.75
N ASP A 90 7.74 -16.84 11.82
CA ASP A 90 7.24 -18.01 11.09
C ASP A 90 5.78 -17.82 10.65
N ASN A 91 5.27 -18.76 9.85
CA ASN A 91 3.90 -18.70 9.31
C ASN A 91 2.83 -18.83 10.42
N THR A 92 3.08 -19.57 11.47
CA THR A 92 2.12 -19.76 12.58
C THR A 92 1.95 -18.45 13.36
N ALA A 93 3.07 -17.81 13.70
CA ALA A 93 3.06 -16.49 14.36
C ALA A 93 2.41 -15.44 13.47
N ALA A 94 2.73 -15.43 12.16
CA ALA A 94 2.15 -14.51 11.19
C ALA A 94 0.62 -14.69 11.07
N SER A 95 0.15 -15.93 10.96
CA SER A 95 -1.28 -16.24 10.93
C SER A 95 -2.00 -15.77 12.19
N LYS A 96 -1.42 -16.04 13.35
CA LYS A 96 -1.99 -15.65 14.64
C LYS A 96 -2.13 -14.14 14.77
N ILE A 97 -1.06 -13.38 14.49
CA ILE A 97 -1.09 -11.92 14.66
C ILE A 97 -1.96 -11.23 13.61
N ALA A 98 -1.94 -11.69 12.36
CA ALA A 98 -2.83 -11.16 11.33
C ALA A 98 -4.30 -11.43 11.63
N SER A 99 -4.63 -12.64 12.13
CA SER A 99 -5.98 -12.98 12.57
C SER A 99 -6.45 -12.13 13.75
N HIS A 100 -5.56 -11.81 14.69
CA HIS A 100 -5.87 -10.88 15.78
C HIS A 100 -6.33 -9.51 15.24
N TYR A 101 -5.57 -8.88 14.35
CA TYR A 101 -5.96 -7.58 13.78
C TYR A 101 -7.18 -7.64 12.88
N LYS A 102 -7.42 -8.76 12.18
CA LYS A 102 -8.67 -8.96 11.44
C LYS A 102 -9.89 -9.06 12.36
N ALA A 103 -9.75 -9.70 13.53
CA ALA A 103 -10.80 -9.80 14.53
C ALA A 103 -10.98 -8.46 15.29
N ASP A 104 -9.90 -7.84 15.73
CA ASP A 104 -9.89 -6.51 16.33
C ASP A 104 -9.61 -5.43 15.27
N TYR A 105 -10.60 -5.20 14.41
CA TYR A 105 -10.47 -4.20 13.34
C TYR A 105 -10.22 -2.78 13.88
N LYS A 106 -10.64 -2.47 15.12
CA LYS A 106 -10.39 -1.16 15.74
C LYS A 106 -8.91 -0.97 16.06
N ALA A 107 -8.27 -2.00 16.63
CA ALA A 107 -6.83 -1.98 16.83
C ALA A 107 -6.09 -1.85 15.50
N TYR A 108 -6.56 -2.53 14.44
CA TYR A 108 -5.98 -2.39 13.10
C TYR A 108 -6.11 -0.96 12.57
N GLN A 109 -7.29 -0.38 12.66
CA GLN A 109 -7.53 1.02 12.26
C GLN A 109 -6.67 2.00 13.06
N GLN A 110 -6.41 1.77 14.35
CA GLN A 110 -5.49 2.59 15.16
C GLN A 110 -4.05 2.53 14.62
N ARG A 111 -3.55 1.35 14.23
CA ARG A 111 -2.23 1.20 13.58
C ARG A 111 -2.14 1.96 12.27
N ILE A 112 -3.20 1.87 11.45
CA ILE A 112 -3.29 2.62 10.18
C ILE A 112 -3.32 4.13 10.43
N ALA A 113 -4.08 4.59 11.42
CA ALA A 113 -4.14 6.01 11.81
C ALA A 113 -2.77 6.54 12.25
N ALA A 114 -2.02 5.77 13.05
CA ALA A 114 -0.66 6.13 13.46
C ALA A 114 0.28 6.24 12.26
N ALA A 115 0.19 5.32 11.29
CA ALA A 115 0.99 5.36 10.07
C ALA A 115 0.61 6.56 9.17
N LEU A 116 -0.68 6.86 9.01
CA LEU A 116 -1.16 8.04 8.27
C LEU A 116 -0.67 9.34 8.91
N LYS A 117 -0.68 9.41 10.24
CA LYS A 117 -0.12 10.56 10.98
C LYS A 117 1.36 10.73 10.65
N GLN A 118 2.15 9.64 10.73
CA GLN A 118 3.58 9.67 10.42
C GLN A 118 3.85 10.10 8.98
N LEU A 119 3.06 9.63 8.01
CA LEU A 119 3.19 10.03 6.61
C LEU A 119 2.93 11.53 6.41
N LYS A 120 1.93 12.09 7.09
CA LYS A 120 1.64 13.55 7.08
C LYS A 120 2.79 14.35 7.68
N GLU A 121 3.34 13.92 8.80
CA GLU A 121 4.51 14.54 9.46
C GLU A 121 5.75 14.50 8.55
N ALA A 122 5.86 13.50 7.68
CA ALA A 122 6.93 13.36 6.70
C ALA A 122 6.74 14.22 5.43
N GLY A 123 5.70 15.05 5.35
CA GLY A 123 5.50 16.01 4.27
C GLY A 123 4.43 15.64 3.26
N ALA A 124 3.63 14.60 3.51
CA ALA A 124 2.48 14.30 2.66
C ALA A 124 1.47 15.46 2.69
N ASP A 125 0.96 15.82 1.51
CA ASP A 125 -0.19 16.72 1.39
C ASP A 125 -1.43 15.99 1.94
N PRO A 126 -2.08 16.48 3.01
CA PRO A 126 -3.20 15.80 3.65
C PRO A 126 -4.40 15.54 2.72
N GLU A 127 -4.57 16.34 1.67
CA GLU A 127 -5.64 16.18 0.68
C GLU A 127 -5.28 15.18 -0.43
N LYS A 128 -4.01 14.78 -0.53
CA LYS A 128 -3.45 13.93 -1.58
C LYS A 128 -2.77 12.69 -1.03
N ILE A 129 -3.49 11.92 -0.22
CA ILE A 129 -3.01 10.64 0.32
C ILE A 129 -3.88 9.51 -0.21
N ALA A 130 -3.25 8.45 -0.72
CA ALA A 130 -3.89 7.17 -0.99
C ALA A 130 -3.29 6.05 -0.13
N VAL A 131 -4.06 4.98 0.05
CA VAL A 131 -3.61 3.79 0.78
C VAL A 131 -3.67 2.59 -0.16
N ILE A 132 -2.57 1.87 -0.31
CA ILE A 132 -2.55 0.58 -1.01
C ILE A 132 -2.16 -0.52 -0.04
N GLY A 133 -2.66 -1.73 -0.24
CA GLY A 133 -2.32 -2.84 0.65
C GLY A 133 -2.35 -4.18 -0.05
N TYR A 134 -1.43 -5.07 0.37
CA TYR A 134 -1.24 -6.40 -0.17
C TYR A 134 -1.73 -7.46 0.83
N CYS A 135 -2.52 -8.44 0.41
CA CYS A 135 -3.00 -9.54 1.25
C CYS A 135 -3.68 -9.02 2.54
N PHE A 136 -3.06 -9.24 3.70
CA PHE A 136 -3.49 -8.65 4.98
C PHE A 136 -3.59 -7.13 4.89
N GLY A 137 -2.62 -6.46 4.27
CA GLY A 137 -2.67 -5.03 4.01
C GLY A 137 -3.82 -4.61 3.10
N GLY A 138 -4.25 -5.47 2.15
CA GLY A 138 -5.43 -5.24 1.32
C GLY A 138 -6.72 -5.19 2.14
N THR A 139 -6.85 -6.07 3.16
CA THR A 139 -7.90 -5.95 4.17
C THR A 139 -7.80 -4.61 4.91
N GLY A 140 -6.57 -4.17 5.25
CA GLY A 140 -6.33 -2.87 5.90
C GLY A 140 -6.70 -1.68 5.04
N ALA A 141 -6.51 -1.76 3.71
CA ALA A 141 -6.96 -0.73 2.78
C ALA A 141 -8.50 -0.59 2.80
N LEU A 142 -9.24 -1.71 2.83
CA LEU A 142 -10.69 -1.69 3.02
C LEU A 142 -11.07 -1.17 4.41
N GLU A 143 -10.33 -1.51 5.47
CA GLU A 143 -10.56 -0.95 6.81
C GLU A 143 -10.30 0.55 6.87
N THR A 144 -9.38 1.08 6.07
CA THR A 144 -9.17 2.53 5.91
C THR A 144 -10.43 3.22 5.37
N ALA A 145 -11.04 2.64 4.34
CA ALA A 145 -12.29 3.14 3.76
C ALA A 145 -13.47 3.03 4.75
N ARG A 146 -13.60 1.88 5.41
CA ARG A 146 -14.63 1.60 6.42
C ARG A 146 -14.55 2.52 7.64
N ALA A 147 -13.33 2.93 8.02
CA ALA A 147 -13.10 3.88 9.11
C ALA A 147 -13.41 5.32 8.74
N GLY A 148 -13.60 5.63 7.45
CA GLY A 148 -13.80 7.00 6.96
C GLY A 148 -12.56 7.87 7.13
N PHE A 149 -11.35 7.29 7.07
CA PHE A 149 -10.14 8.09 7.15
C PHE A 149 -10.05 9.08 5.97
N PRO A 150 -9.55 10.31 6.21
CA PRO A 150 -9.45 11.34 5.20
C PRO A 150 -8.29 11.03 4.23
N VAL A 151 -8.57 10.16 3.27
CA VAL A 151 -7.68 9.80 2.16
C VAL A 151 -8.44 9.90 0.84
N ALA A 152 -7.74 10.14 -0.26
CA ALA A 152 -8.35 10.32 -1.57
C ALA A 152 -8.86 9.00 -2.16
N GLY A 153 -8.18 7.89 -1.86
CA GLY A 153 -8.57 6.58 -2.35
C GLY A 153 -7.82 5.43 -1.68
N VAL A 154 -8.34 4.22 -1.86
CA VAL A 154 -7.72 2.99 -1.36
C VAL A 154 -7.64 1.93 -2.45
N VAL A 155 -6.55 1.14 -2.45
CA VAL A 155 -6.38 -0.03 -3.34
C VAL A 155 -6.18 -1.27 -2.49
N SER A 156 -7.10 -2.23 -2.60
CA SER A 156 -6.99 -3.55 -1.99
C SER A 156 -6.47 -4.56 -3.01
N ILE A 157 -5.22 -4.97 -2.88
CA ILE A 157 -4.56 -5.92 -3.78
C ILE A 157 -4.62 -7.30 -3.11
N HIS A 158 -5.35 -8.24 -3.72
CA HIS A 158 -5.63 -9.58 -3.21
C HIS A 158 -5.93 -9.63 -1.69
N GLY A 159 -6.66 -8.62 -1.19
CA GLY A 159 -7.06 -8.54 0.20
C GLY A 159 -8.20 -9.49 0.56
N GLY A 160 -8.33 -9.82 1.85
CA GLY A 160 -9.56 -10.41 2.37
C GLY A 160 -10.69 -9.39 2.32
N LEU A 161 -11.84 -9.77 1.77
CA LEU A 161 -12.93 -8.86 1.44
C LEU A 161 -14.00 -8.75 2.55
N SER A 162 -14.08 -9.75 3.42
CA SER A 162 -15.09 -9.81 4.47
C SER A 162 -14.88 -8.80 5.59
N LYS A 163 -15.94 -8.57 6.33
CA LYS A 163 -15.94 -7.89 7.63
C LYS A 163 -16.83 -8.65 8.61
N SER A 164 -16.73 -8.34 9.91
CA SER A 164 -17.61 -8.95 10.92
C SER A 164 -19.08 -8.67 10.61
N ALA A 165 -19.93 -9.70 10.76
CA ALA A 165 -21.35 -9.65 10.39
C ALA A 165 -22.17 -8.66 11.24
N ASP A 166 -21.70 -8.31 12.43
CA ASP A 166 -22.30 -7.34 13.33
C ASP A 166 -22.06 -5.88 12.94
N ARG A 167 -21.21 -5.65 11.94
CA ARG A 167 -20.90 -4.29 11.45
C ARG A 167 -21.88 -3.88 10.37
N THR A 168 -22.54 -2.75 10.59
CA THR A 168 -23.42 -2.12 9.58
C THR A 168 -22.61 -1.59 8.39
N ASN A 169 -23.25 -1.45 7.24
CA ASN A 169 -22.69 -0.79 6.07
C ASN A 169 -22.86 0.73 6.24
N ALA A 170 -21.75 1.42 6.51
CA ALA A 170 -21.74 2.87 6.62
C ALA A 170 -21.40 3.51 5.26
N ALA A 171 -21.60 4.82 5.15
CA ALA A 171 -21.16 5.57 3.97
C ALA A 171 -19.62 5.46 3.79
N ILE A 172 -19.20 5.23 2.56
CA ILE A 172 -17.79 5.18 2.16
C ILE A 172 -17.53 6.32 1.19
N ASN A 173 -16.83 7.35 1.67
CA ASN A 173 -16.63 8.61 0.93
C ASN A 173 -15.31 8.66 0.15
N VAL A 174 -14.53 7.59 0.19
CA VAL A 174 -13.25 7.48 -0.54
C VAL A 174 -13.44 6.60 -1.77
N LYS A 175 -12.64 6.82 -2.81
CA LYS A 175 -12.63 5.94 -3.98
C LYS A 175 -11.98 4.60 -3.62
N VAL A 176 -12.53 3.51 -4.14
CA VAL A 176 -12.08 2.14 -3.82
C VAL A 176 -11.75 1.37 -5.09
N LEU A 177 -10.50 0.92 -5.22
CA LEU A 177 -10.10 -0.07 -6.21
C LEU A 177 -9.81 -1.40 -5.50
N VAL A 178 -10.38 -2.48 -6.03
CA VAL A 178 -10.07 -3.85 -5.57
C VAL A 178 -9.49 -4.64 -6.72
N GLU A 179 -8.31 -5.19 -6.50
CA GLU A 179 -7.60 -6.05 -7.44
C GLU A 179 -7.72 -7.50 -6.97
N HIS A 180 -8.68 -8.23 -7.56
CA HIS A 180 -9.08 -9.55 -7.11
C HIS A 180 -8.55 -10.67 -8.00
N PRO A 181 -7.76 -11.63 -7.47
CA PRO A 181 -7.33 -12.80 -8.25
C PRO A 181 -8.48 -13.79 -8.41
N ALA A 182 -8.72 -14.23 -9.66
CA ALA A 182 -9.87 -15.08 -10.01
C ALA A 182 -9.84 -16.49 -9.40
N ALA A 183 -8.67 -16.98 -9.03
CA ALA A 183 -8.46 -18.29 -8.41
C ALA A 183 -8.08 -18.22 -6.93
N ASP A 184 -8.40 -17.12 -6.26
CA ASP A 184 -8.13 -16.97 -4.84
C ASP A 184 -9.01 -17.86 -3.97
N LYS A 185 -8.39 -18.86 -3.36
CA LYS A 185 -9.09 -19.79 -2.48
C LYS A 185 -9.34 -19.24 -1.06
N SER A 186 -8.75 -18.09 -0.74
CA SER A 186 -8.90 -17.44 0.57
C SER A 186 -10.08 -16.48 0.64
N VAL A 187 -10.71 -16.18 -0.50
CA VAL A 187 -11.90 -15.32 -0.61
C VAL A 187 -13.05 -16.13 -1.17
N SER A 188 -14.12 -16.27 -0.40
CA SER A 188 -15.32 -16.95 -0.83
C SER A 188 -16.15 -16.06 -1.77
N LYS A 189 -17.07 -16.67 -2.51
CA LYS A 189 -18.05 -15.91 -3.31
C LYS A 189 -18.92 -15.02 -2.42
N GLU A 190 -19.26 -15.50 -1.24
CA GLU A 190 -20.05 -14.78 -0.23
C GLU A 190 -19.32 -13.53 0.25
N ASP A 191 -17.99 -13.61 0.47
CA ASP A 191 -17.17 -12.45 0.85
C ASP A 191 -17.14 -11.41 -0.27
N TYR A 192 -16.99 -11.87 -1.53
CA TYR A 192 -17.01 -11.00 -2.70
C TYR A 192 -18.35 -10.28 -2.86
N ASP A 193 -19.46 -11.04 -2.86
CA ASP A 193 -20.81 -10.49 -2.97
C ASP A 193 -21.14 -9.57 -1.79
N GLY A 194 -20.64 -9.92 -0.60
CA GLY A 194 -20.76 -9.12 0.62
C GLY A 194 -20.10 -7.76 0.50
N LEU A 195 -18.88 -7.72 -0.06
CA LEU A 195 -18.18 -6.46 -0.33
C LEU A 195 -18.92 -5.61 -1.38
N VAL A 196 -19.36 -6.22 -2.49
CA VAL A 196 -20.14 -5.50 -3.52
C VAL A 196 -21.40 -4.87 -2.91
N LYS A 197 -22.11 -5.62 -2.07
CA LYS A 197 -23.27 -5.09 -1.34
C LYS A 197 -22.89 -3.93 -0.44
N GLU A 198 -21.81 -4.08 0.35
CA GLU A 198 -21.32 -3.04 1.26
C GLU A 198 -20.99 -1.75 0.51
N LEU A 199 -20.22 -1.83 -0.58
CA LEU A 199 -19.80 -0.68 -1.37
C LEU A 199 -21.01 0.04 -2.01
N ASN A 200 -22.01 -0.71 -2.49
CA ASN A 200 -23.24 -0.15 -3.05
C ASN A 200 -24.10 0.54 -1.97
N GLU A 201 -24.31 -0.09 -0.84
CA GLU A 201 -25.06 0.48 0.27
C GLU A 201 -24.35 1.69 0.88
N GLY A 202 -23.01 1.65 0.95
CA GLY A 202 -22.16 2.75 1.36
C GLY A 202 -22.04 3.88 0.33
N LYS A 203 -22.64 3.73 -0.88
CA LYS A 203 -22.59 4.69 -1.99
C LYS A 203 -21.15 5.06 -2.38
N ALA A 204 -20.24 4.11 -2.28
CA ALA A 204 -18.85 4.30 -2.66
C ALA A 204 -18.70 4.52 -4.17
N ASP A 205 -17.67 5.27 -4.57
CA ASP A 205 -17.12 5.22 -5.93
C ASP A 205 -16.11 4.07 -5.97
N TRP A 206 -16.44 2.97 -6.65
CA TRP A 206 -15.66 1.76 -6.56
C TRP A 206 -15.52 1.00 -7.89
N GLN A 207 -14.43 0.25 -7.97
CA GLN A 207 -14.17 -0.71 -9.05
C GLN A 207 -13.52 -1.97 -8.49
N ILE A 208 -13.94 -3.14 -8.99
CA ILE A 208 -13.28 -4.43 -8.76
C ILE A 208 -12.78 -4.96 -10.10
N ILE A 209 -11.48 -5.21 -10.21
CA ILE A 209 -10.86 -5.82 -11.38
C ILE A 209 -10.46 -7.24 -11.02
N THR A 210 -10.97 -8.21 -11.78
CA THR A 210 -10.68 -9.63 -11.57
C THR A 210 -9.62 -10.11 -12.56
N TYR A 211 -8.54 -10.72 -12.05
CA TYR A 211 -7.38 -11.18 -12.81
C TYR A 211 -7.44 -12.69 -13.04
N ALA A 212 -7.60 -13.10 -14.30
CA ALA A 212 -7.72 -14.49 -14.69
C ALA A 212 -6.46 -15.31 -14.37
N ASN A 213 -6.65 -16.61 -14.03
CA ASN A 213 -5.56 -17.55 -13.75
C ASN A 213 -4.57 -17.07 -12.67
N SER A 214 -5.02 -16.28 -11.72
CA SER A 214 -4.21 -15.72 -10.64
C SER A 214 -4.64 -16.28 -9.29
N GLY A 215 -3.71 -16.84 -8.54
CA GLY A 215 -3.87 -17.23 -7.14
C GLY A 215 -3.72 -16.05 -6.20
N HIS A 216 -3.79 -16.31 -4.88
CA HIS A 216 -3.82 -15.26 -3.85
C HIS A 216 -2.67 -14.26 -3.97
N THR A 217 -1.44 -14.74 -4.13
CA THR A 217 -0.22 -13.89 -4.11
C THR A 217 0.33 -13.62 -5.50
N PHE A 218 -0.56 -13.42 -6.50
CA PHE A 218 -0.20 -13.31 -7.91
C PHE A 218 0.73 -12.12 -8.25
N THR A 219 0.77 -11.10 -7.41
CA THR A 219 1.61 -9.91 -7.61
C THR A 219 3.01 -10.04 -7.03
N ASN A 220 3.25 -11.02 -6.14
CA ASN A 220 4.52 -11.19 -5.45
C ASN A 220 5.50 -12.06 -6.26
N PRO A 221 6.62 -11.51 -6.78
CA PRO A 221 7.61 -12.28 -7.57
C PRO A 221 8.27 -13.44 -6.81
N GLU A 222 8.25 -13.41 -5.47
CA GLU A 222 8.81 -14.48 -4.62
C GLU A 222 7.81 -15.60 -4.35
N SER A 223 6.55 -15.46 -4.80
CA SER A 223 5.51 -16.45 -4.61
C SER A 223 5.48 -17.49 -5.73
N PRO A 224 5.19 -18.77 -5.41
CA PRO A 224 4.91 -19.78 -6.44
C PRO A 224 3.63 -19.50 -7.24
N GLU A 225 2.76 -18.62 -6.77
CA GLU A 225 1.52 -18.19 -7.46
C GLU A 225 1.74 -16.94 -8.33
N TYR A 226 2.99 -16.46 -8.46
CA TYR A 226 3.29 -15.26 -9.24
C TYR A 226 2.83 -15.38 -10.69
N ASN A 227 2.02 -14.40 -11.12
CA ASN A 227 1.60 -14.28 -12.50
C ASN A 227 2.11 -12.95 -13.09
N PRO A 228 3.26 -12.96 -13.79
CA PRO A 228 3.92 -11.72 -14.21
C PRO A 228 3.06 -10.85 -15.14
N VAL A 229 2.20 -11.47 -15.97
CA VAL A 229 1.32 -10.74 -16.88
C VAL A 229 0.22 -10.01 -16.10
N MET A 230 -0.41 -10.70 -15.16
CA MET A 230 -1.50 -10.11 -14.36
C MET A 230 -0.96 -9.17 -13.30
N ALA A 231 0.20 -9.47 -12.70
CA ALA A 231 0.89 -8.55 -11.78
C ALA A 231 1.22 -7.21 -12.45
N LYS A 232 1.73 -7.24 -13.70
CA LYS A 232 2.00 -6.03 -14.47
C LYS A 232 0.72 -5.23 -14.71
N ARG A 233 -0.38 -5.88 -15.10
CA ARG A 233 -1.68 -5.22 -15.34
C ARG A 233 -2.25 -4.62 -14.06
N ALA A 234 -2.17 -5.35 -12.94
CA ALA A 234 -2.60 -4.85 -11.64
C ALA A 234 -1.81 -3.59 -11.26
N TRP A 235 -0.51 -3.62 -11.42
CA TRP A 235 0.32 -2.44 -11.18
C TRP A 235 -0.05 -1.23 -12.05
N GLU A 236 -0.32 -1.46 -13.35
CA GLU A 236 -0.76 -0.40 -14.27
C GLU A 236 -2.13 0.19 -13.86
N HIS A 237 -3.08 -0.65 -13.40
CA HIS A 237 -4.36 -0.18 -12.87
C HIS A 237 -4.19 0.60 -11.55
N THR A 238 -3.34 0.10 -10.63
CA THR A 238 -2.97 0.84 -9.42
C THR A 238 -2.41 2.23 -9.75
N LEU A 239 -1.46 2.33 -10.69
CA LEU A 239 -0.88 3.63 -11.09
C LEU A 239 -1.92 4.55 -11.71
N LEU A 240 -2.79 4.04 -12.57
CA LEU A 240 -3.88 4.82 -13.17
C LEU A 240 -4.81 5.37 -12.10
N PHE A 241 -5.22 4.54 -11.14
CA PHE A 241 -6.06 4.94 -10.02
C PHE A 241 -5.38 5.99 -9.14
N LEU A 242 -4.11 5.79 -8.77
CA LEU A 242 -3.35 6.76 -7.98
C LEU A 242 -3.25 8.12 -8.69
N LYS A 243 -3.03 8.11 -10.01
CA LYS A 243 -3.00 9.33 -10.80
C LYS A 243 -4.36 10.04 -10.83
N GLU A 244 -5.45 9.30 -10.85
CA GLU A 244 -6.80 9.87 -10.80
C GLU A 244 -7.08 10.54 -9.46
N VAL A 245 -6.72 9.90 -8.34
CA VAL A 245 -7.14 10.37 -7.00
C VAL A 245 -6.15 11.35 -6.36
N LEU A 246 -4.90 11.46 -6.85
CA LEU A 246 -3.85 12.27 -6.24
C LEU A 246 -3.40 13.49 -7.06
N ASN A 247 -3.92 13.69 -8.26
CA ASN A 247 -3.55 14.85 -9.13
C ASN A 247 -4.48 16.04 -9.01
#